data_0ac552340f7ab253cee1546b0339e475
#
_entry.id   0ac552340f7ab253cee1546b0339e475
#
_cell.length_a   1.000
_cell.length_b   1.000
_cell.length_c   1.000
_cell.angle_alpha   90.00
_cell.angle_beta   90.00
_cell.angle_gamma   90.00
#
_symmetry.space_group_name_H-M   'P 1'
#
loop_
_entity.id
_entity.type
_entity.pdbx_description
1 polymer ?
#
loop_
_entity_poly.entity_id
_entity_poly.type
_entity_poly.pdbx_seq_one_letter_code
_entity_poly.pdbx_strand_id
1 'polypeptide(L)'
;MVRASYLQIYNENISDLLKTERSSLQIREDKKRGVFVEGLSEWAVRTPHEIYSLMQRGAMVRATAATKMNDVSSRSHAVFIMIVEQMTMQDQSQTDPSKQIKVGKLNLVDLAGSERVRVTGATGKRLEECKKIN
;
A
#
# COMPACT_ATOMS: atom_id res chain seq x y z
N MET A 1 -10.31 -13.40 -9.51
CA MET A 1 -10.27 -13.02 -8.07
C MET A 1 -9.61 -11.65 -7.95
N VAL A 2 -10.09 -10.79 -7.03
CA VAL A 2 -9.46 -9.49 -6.76
C VAL A 2 -9.03 -9.47 -5.30
N ARG A 3 -7.79 -9.02 -5.05
CA ARG A 3 -7.23 -8.83 -3.71
C ARG A 3 -6.72 -7.42 -3.56
N ALA A 4 -6.89 -6.82 -2.38
CA ALA A 4 -6.43 -5.48 -2.08
C ALA A 4 -5.56 -5.46 -0.82
N SER A 5 -4.57 -4.58 -0.81
CA SER A 5 -3.69 -4.28 0.33
C SER A 5 -3.52 -2.78 0.44
N TYR A 6 -3.30 -2.27 1.64
CA TYR A 6 -3.08 -0.85 1.85
C TYR A 6 -1.99 -0.62 2.88
N LEU A 7 -0.92 0.05 2.47
CA LEU A 7 0.22 0.35 3.32
C LEU A 7 0.51 1.84 3.37
N GLN A 8 1.22 2.27 4.40
CA GLN A 8 1.86 3.58 4.46
C GLN A 8 3.36 3.45 4.68
N ILE A 9 4.09 4.45 4.23
CA ILE A 9 5.51 4.64 4.52
C ILE A 9 5.65 5.96 5.26
N TYR A 10 6.06 5.90 6.51
CA TYR A 10 6.30 7.06 7.36
C TYR A 10 7.61 6.92 8.10
N ASN A 11 8.48 7.92 7.99
CA ASN A 11 9.79 7.91 8.65
C ASN A 11 10.59 6.62 8.37
N GLU A 12 10.59 6.19 7.09
CA GLU A 12 11.22 4.95 6.58
C GLU A 12 10.62 3.63 7.12
N ASN A 13 9.54 3.70 7.88
CA ASN A 13 8.83 2.52 8.36
C ASN A 13 7.61 2.24 7.49
N ILE A 14 7.45 0.98 7.10
CA ILE A 14 6.28 0.50 6.36
C ILE A 14 5.31 -0.13 7.35
N SER A 15 4.05 0.27 7.28
CA SER A 15 2.98 -0.29 8.11
C SER A 15 1.72 -0.61 7.30
N ASP A 16 1.00 -1.64 7.73
CA ASP A 16 -0.28 -2.04 7.16
C ASP A 16 -1.40 -1.16 7.71
N LEU A 17 -2.13 -0.46 6.82
CA LEU A 17 -3.24 0.40 7.21
C LEU A 17 -4.55 -0.36 7.46
N LEU A 18 -4.62 -1.64 7.10
CA LEU A 18 -5.81 -2.47 7.26
C LEU A 18 -5.76 -3.37 8.50
N LYS A 19 -4.60 -3.48 9.14
CA LYS A 19 -4.41 -4.17 10.42
C LYS A 19 -4.42 -3.20 11.59
N THR A 20 -4.86 -3.69 12.75
CA THR A 20 -4.81 -2.96 14.02
C THR A 20 -3.40 -2.91 14.62
N GLU A 21 -2.62 -3.95 14.38
CA GLU A 21 -1.24 -4.04 14.85
C GLU A 21 -0.30 -3.25 13.94
N ARG A 22 0.40 -2.30 14.52
CA ARG A 22 1.39 -1.46 13.81
C ARG A 22 2.78 -2.07 13.93
N SER A 23 3.03 -3.16 13.25
CA SER A 23 4.38 -3.70 13.08
C SER A 23 5.07 -3.04 11.88
N SER A 24 6.37 -2.78 12.01
CA SER A 24 7.18 -2.37 10.86
C SER A 24 7.37 -3.57 9.92
N LEU A 25 6.91 -3.42 8.68
CA LEU A 25 7.02 -4.46 7.65
C LEU A 25 8.31 -4.30 6.86
N GLN A 26 8.79 -5.42 6.29
CA GLN A 26 10.03 -5.48 5.53
C GLN A 26 9.76 -5.65 4.04
N ILE A 27 10.54 -4.96 3.20
CA ILE A 27 10.55 -5.20 1.76
C ILE A 27 11.44 -6.41 1.49
N ARG A 28 10.94 -7.34 0.70
CA ARG A 28 11.65 -8.54 0.24
C ARG A 28 11.60 -8.62 -1.29
N GLU A 29 12.57 -9.31 -1.84
CA GLU A 29 12.62 -9.64 -3.25
C GLU A 29 12.70 -11.16 -3.42
N ASP A 30 11.88 -11.68 -4.31
CA ASP A 30 11.83 -13.10 -4.70
C ASP A 30 11.88 -13.21 -6.22
N LYS A 31 12.60 -14.19 -6.74
CA LYS A 31 12.76 -14.40 -8.21
C LYS A 31 11.44 -14.66 -8.94
N LYS A 32 10.44 -15.23 -8.26
CA LYS A 32 9.12 -15.54 -8.85
C LYS A 32 8.10 -14.43 -8.62
N ARG A 33 8.13 -13.80 -7.44
CA ARG A 33 7.14 -12.78 -7.01
C ARG A 33 7.59 -11.34 -7.29
N GLY A 34 8.88 -11.12 -7.58
CA GLY A 34 9.47 -9.80 -7.64
C GLY A 34 9.55 -9.15 -6.25
N VAL A 35 9.46 -7.83 -6.19
CA VAL A 35 9.47 -7.06 -4.93
C VAL A 35 8.10 -7.12 -4.27
N PHE A 36 8.08 -7.45 -2.97
CA PHE A 36 6.87 -7.51 -2.15
C PHE A 36 7.14 -7.06 -0.72
N VAL A 37 6.10 -6.75 0.02
CA VAL A 37 6.16 -6.40 1.45
C VAL A 37 5.76 -7.62 2.27
N GLU A 38 6.71 -8.12 3.05
CA GLU A 38 6.49 -9.30 3.90
C GLU A 38 5.52 -8.97 5.04
N GLY A 39 4.51 -9.81 5.23
CA GLY A 39 3.51 -9.64 6.28
C GLY A 39 2.38 -8.65 5.98
N LEU A 40 2.41 -7.98 4.81
CA LEU A 40 1.31 -7.13 4.36
C LEU A 40 0.04 -7.96 4.14
N SER A 41 -1.09 -7.52 4.70
CA SER A 41 -2.36 -8.23 4.56
C SER A 41 -2.95 -8.06 3.16
N GLU A 42 -3.50 -9.14 2.64
CA GLU A 42 -4.24 -9.16 1.38
C GLU A 42 -5.71 -9.49 1.67
N TRP A 43 -6.62 -8.61 1.23
CA TRP A 43 -8.05 -8.72 1.46
C TRP A 43 -8.77 -9.04 0.15
N ALA A 44 -9.45 -10.19 0.10
CA ALA A 44 -10.27 -10.53 -1.04
C ALA A 44 -11.46 -9.56 -1.14
N VAL A 45 -11.68 -8.99 -2.33
CA VAL A 45 -12.76 -8.05 -2.61
C VAL A 45 -13.58 -8.55 -3.79
N ARG A 46 -14.91 -8.40 -3.70
CA ARG A 46 -15.87 -8.90 -4.70
C ARG A 46 -16.62 -7.77 -5.39
N THR A 47 -16.72 -6.62 -4.73
CA THR A 47 -17.48 -5.47 -5.21
C THR A 47 -16.66 -4.19 -5.14
N PRO A 48 -16.94 -3.18 -5.96
CA PRO A 48 -16.32 -1.86 -5.83
C PRO A 48 -16.55 -1.23 -4.44
N HIS A 49 -17.71 -1.48 -3.84
CA HIS A 49 -18.03 -0.97 -2.49
C HIS A 49 -17.06 -1.50 -1.42
N GLU A 50 -16.66 -2.76 -1.50
CA GLU A 50 -15.67 -3.33 -0.57
C GLU A 50 -14.30 -2.67 -0.74
N ILE A 51 -13.90 -2.33 -1.97
CA ILE A 51 -12.66 -1.59 -2.25
C ILE A 51 -12.71 -0.22 -1.58
N TYR A 52 -13.80 0.54 -1.78
CA TYR A 52 -13.97 1.86 -1.14
C TYR A 52 -13.98 1.77 0.38
N SER A 53 -14.60 0.74 0.94
CA SER A 53 -14.62 0.50 2.39
C SER A 53 -13.22 0.26 2.96
N LEU A 54 -12.37 -0.51 2.25
CA LEU A 54 -10.97 -0.71 2.64
C LEU A 54 -10.17 0.59 2.54
N MET A 55 -10.36 1.38 1.48
CA MET A 55 -9.72 2.68 1.32
C MET A 55 -10.10 3.64 2.44
N GLN A 56 -11.39 3.76 2.77
CA GLN A 56 -11.86 4.59 3.88
C GLN A 56 -11.28 4.14 5.22
N ARG A 57 -11.29 2.83 5.49
CA ARG A 57 -10.71 2.27 6.73
C ARG A 57 -9.23 2.64 6.86
N GLY A 58 -8.43 2.45 5.82
CA GLY A 58 -7.02 2.79 5.83
C GLY A 58 -6.77 4.29 5.96
N ALA A 59 -7.59 5.13 5.31
CA ALA A 59 -7.51 6.58 5.43
C ALA A 59 -7.81 7.05 6.87
N MET A 60 -8.80 6.46 7.53
CA MET A 60 -9.10 6.74 8.96
C MET A 60 -7.94 6.35 9.86
N VAL A 61 -7.33 5.17 9.64
CA VAL A 61 -6.16 4.71 10.41
C VAL A 61 -4.96 5.64 10.21
N ARG A 62 -4.74 6.11 8.97
CA ARG A 62 -3.69 7.09 8.64
C ARG A 62 -3.95 8.42 9.35
N ALA A 63 -5.19 8.92 9.33
CA ALA A 63 -5.58 10.17 9.97
C ALA A 63 -5.49 10.13 11.49
N THR A 64 -5.90 9.03 12.14
CA THR A 64 -5.84 8.87 13.61
C THR A 64 -4.43 8.69 14.15
N ALA A 65 -3.47 8.35 13.29
CA ALA A 65 -2.05 8.33 13.65
C ALA A 65 -1.45 9.74 13.79
N ALA A 66 -2.16 10.75 13.29
CA ALA A 66 -1.77 12.15 13.45
C ALA A 66 -1.86 12.54 14.94
N THR A 67 -0.73 12.88 15.55
CA THR A 67 -0.72 13.61 16.83
C THR A 67 -1.21 15.03 16.57
N LYS A 68 -1.83 15.69 17.57
CA LYS A 68 -2.43 17.03 17.47
C LYS A 68 -1.54 18.13 16.85
N MET A 69 -0.26 17.88 16.60
CA MET A 69 0.71 18.85 16.08
C MET A 69 1.29 18.48 14.69
N ASN A 70 1.07 17.27 14.16
CA ASN A 70 1.67 16.82 12.91
C ASN A 70 0.64 16.08 12.06
N ASP A 71 0.34 16.64 10.88
CA ASP A 71 -0.46 15.95 9.86
C ASP A 71 0.37 14.81 9.25
N VAL A 72 0.07 13.56 9.65
CA VAL A 72 0.76 12.36 9.13
C VAL A 72 0.46 12.15 7.65
N SER A 73 -0.69 12.63 7.13
CA SER A 73 -1.05 12.48 5.73
C SER A 73 -0.12 13.29 4.82
N SER A 74 0.30 14.48 5.23
CA SER A 74 1.26 15.30 4.49
C SER A 74 2.72 14.80 4.57
N ARG A 75 3.02 13.86 5.49
CA ARG A 75 4.38 13.40 5.79
C ARG A 75 4.60 11.91 5.55
N SER A 76 3.57 11.22 5.10
CA SER A 76 3.64 9.80 4.77
C SER A 76 3.23 9.56 3.33
N HIS A 77 3.82 8.55 2.70
CA HIS A 77 3.33 8.00 1.45
C HIS A 77 2.32 6.91 1.77
N ALA A 78 1.27 6.80 0.96
CA ALA A 78 0.31 5.72 1.06
C ALA A 78 0.20 4.99 -0.27
N VAL A 79 0.18 3.66 -0.23
CA VAL A 79 0.09 2.81 -1.42
C VAL A 79 -1.05 1.82 -1.25
N PHE A 80 -2.08 1.96 -2.08
CA PHE A 80 -3.16 0.99 -2.21
C PHE A 80 -2.86 0.07 -3.40
N ILE A 81 -2.72 -1.22 -3.12
CA ILE A 81 -2.32 -2.23 -4.10
C ILE A 81 -3.53 -3.09 -4.42
N MET A 82 -3.86 -3.24 -5.70
CA MET A 82 -4.91 -4.13 -6.21
C MET A 82 -4.30 -5.19 -7.11
N ILE A 83 -4.59 -6.47 -6.84
CA ILE A 83 -4.17 -7.60 -7.65
C ILE A 83 -5.42 -8.24 -8.23
N VAL A 84 -5.49 -8.31 -9.56
CA VAL A 84 -6.60 -8.91 -10.29
C VAL A 84 -6.09 -10.19 -10.96
N GLU A 85 -6.67 -11.31 -10.60
CA GLU A 85 -6.40 -12.62 -11.21
C GLU A 85 -7.60 -13.06 -12.02
N GLN A 86 -7.37 -13.28 -13.30
CA GLN A 86 -8.36 -13.82 -14.25
C GLN A 86 -7.92 -15.21 -14.70
N MET A 87 -8.79 -16.18 -14.51
CA MET A 87 -8.62 -17.53 -15.04
C MET A 87 -9.45 -17.65 -16.32
N THR A 88 -8.81 -18.02 -17.43
CA THR A 88 -9.47 -18.33 -18.69
C THR A 88 -9.35 -19.83 -18.94
N MET A 89 -10.47 -20.50 -19.15
CA MET A 89 -10.48 -21.87 -19.70
C MET A 89 -10.42 -21.75 -21.22
N GLN A 90 -9.39 -22.27 -21.83
CA GLN A 90 -9.34 -22.38 -23.29
C GLN A 90 -10.24 -23.51 -23.76
N ASP A 91 -10.88 -23.30 -24.90
CA ASP A 91 -11.91 -24.12 -25.49
C ASP A 91 -11.48 -25.59 -25.65
N GLN A 92 -12.45 -26.51 -25.57
CA GLN A 92 -12.33 -27.97 -25.47
C GLN A 92 -11.75 -28.68 -26.69
N SER A 93 -11.15 -27.99 -27.65
CA SER A 93 -10.67 -28.62 -28.90
C SER A 93 -9.20 -29.10 -28.87
N GLN A 94 -8.48 -28.92 -27.78
CA GLN A 94 -7.13 -29.48 -27.65
C GLN A 94 -7.02 -30.38 -26.41
N THR A 95 -6.32 -31.48 -26.57
CA THR A 95 -6.16 -32.60 -25.64
C THR A 95 -5.47 -32.27 -24.32
N ASP A 96 -5.16 -30.98 -24.05
CA ASP A 96 -4.59 -30.51 -22.78
C ASP A 96 -5.29 -29.21 -22.32
N PRO A 97 -6.14 -29.27 -21.27
CA PRO A 97 -6.82 -28.08 -20.75
C PRO A 97 -5.82 -27.22 -19.96
N SER A 98 -4.98 -26.45 -20.63
CA SER A 98 -4.08 -25.51 -19.98
C SER A 98 -4.89 -24.34 -19.42
N LYS A 99 -5.01 -24.28 -18.10
CA LYS A 99 -5.58 -23.13 -17.37
C LYS A 99 -4.62 -21.96 -17.49
N GLN A 100 -4.97 -20.95 -18.26
CA GLN A 100 -4.19 -19.72 -18.32
C GLN A 100 -4.66 -18.74 -17.24
N ILE A 101 -3.76 -18.36 -16.34
CA ILE A 101 -4.01 -17.34 -15.32
C ILE A 101 -3.33 -16.04 -15.76
N LYS A 102 -4.12 -14.99 -15.94
CA LYS A 102 -3.62 -13.61 -16.14
C LYS A 102 -3.66 -12.88 -14.81
N VAL A 103 -2.54 -12.25 -14.46
CA VAL A 103 -2.41 -11.46 -13.23
C VAL A 103 -2.11 -10.02 -13.59
N GLY A 104 -2.95 -9.09 -13.15
CA GLY A 104 -2.73 -7.65 -13.25
C GLY A 104 -2.50 -7.06 -11.85
N LYS A 105 -1.58 -6.12 -11.74
CA LYS A 105 -1.30 -5.37 -10.50
C LYS A 105 -1.47 -3.88 -10.75
N LEU A 106 -2.32 -3.22 -9.95
CA LEU A 106 -2.51 -1.78 -9.94
C LEU A 106 -2.04 -1.22 -8.61
N ASN A 107 -1.18 -0.20 -8.64
CA ASN A 107 -0.74 0.53 -7.46
C ASN A 107 -1.28 1.97 -7.55
N LEU A 108 -2.09 2.38 -6.57
CA LEU A 108 -2.53 3.75 -6.38
C LEU A 108 -1.66 4.38 -5.29
N VAL A 109 -0.91 5.41 -5.64
CA VAL A 109 0.10 6.02 -4.77
C VAL A 109 -0.29 7.45 -4.45
N ASP A 110 -0.38 7.75 -3.16
CA ASP A 110 -0.52 9.10 -2.60
C ASP A 110 0.79 9.46 -1.91
N LEU A 111 1.53 10.42 -2.48
CA LEU A 111 2.84 10.82 -2.01
C LEU A 111 2.73 11.83 -0.86
N ALA A 112 3.73 11.83 0.02
CA ALA A 112 3.93 12.88 1.00
C ALA A 112 4.20 14.23 0.32
N GLY A 113 3.97 15.33 1.04
CA GLY A 113 4.30 16.67 0.55
C GLY A 113 5.79 16.82 0.25
N SER A 114 6.10 17.58 -0.80
CA SER A 114 7.47 17.83 -1.27
C SER A 114 8.05 19.16 -0.76
N GLU A 115 7.64 19.60 0.43
CA GLU A 115 8.07 20.89 0.99
C GLU A 115 9.59 20.92 1.24
N ARG A 116 10.21 21.99 0.80
CA ARG A 116 11.62 22.24 1.10
C ARG A 116 11.80 22.61 2.58
N VAL A 117 12.74 21.95 3.26
CA VAL A 117 13.08 22.19 4.67
C VAL A 117 13.31 23.67 4.97
N ARG A 118 13.88 24.45 4.05
CA ARG A 118 14.12 25.90 4.17
C ARG A 118 12.84 26.72 4.36
N VAL A 119 11.71 26.27 3.79
CA VAL A 119 10.42 27.00 3.83
C VAL A 119 9.69 26.73 5.15
N THR A 120 9.89 25.57 5.75
CA THR A 120 9.19 25.17 6.98
C THR A 120 9.84 25.65 8.26
N GLY A 121 11.09 26.15 8.21
CA GLY A 121 11.85 26.56 9.42
C GLY A 121 12.07 25.40 10.42
N ALA A 122 12.01 24.15 9.93
CA ALA A 122 12.11 22.97 10.77
C ALA A 122 13.50 22.81 11.37
N THR A 123 13.58 22.52 12.69
CA THR A 123 14.81 22.27 13.43
C THR A 123 14.72 20.98 14.24
N GLY A 124 15.87 20.40 14.60
CA GLY A 124 15.95 19.21 15.45
C GLY A 124 15.25 17.99 14.84
N LYS A 125 14.40 17.30 15.63
CA LYS A 125 13.68 16.07 15.22
C LYS A 125 12.80 16.27 13.97
N ARG A 126 12.22 17.45 13.80
CA ARG A 126 11.42 17.81 12.62
C ARG A 126 12.27 17.89 11.36
N LEU A 127 13.50 18.38 11.46
CA LEU A 127 14.46 18.43 10.36
C LEU A 127 14.84 17.02 9.90
N GLU A 128 15.09 16.11 10.84
CA GLU A 128 15.40 14.71 10.55
C GLU A 128 14.21 14.01 9.87
N GLU A 129 12.98 14.25 10.35
CA GLU A 129 11.76 13.72 9.74
C GLU A 129 11.59 14.24 8.29
N CYS A 130 11.76 15.54 8.05
CA CYS A 130 11.65 16.12 6.71
C CYS A 130 12.67 15.54 5.73
N LYS A 131 13.91 15.28 6.17
CA LYS A 131 14.94 14.64 5.35
C LYS A 131 14.56 13.21 4.91
N LYS A 132 13.77 12.50 5.73
CA LYS A 132 13.33 11.13 5.44
C LYS A 132 12.05 11.09 4.60
N ILE A 133 11.28 12.16 4.56
CA ILE A 133 10.07 12.29 3.72
C ILE A 133 10.47 12.65 2.28
N ASN A 134 11.44 13.49 2.11
CA ASN A 134 11.92 14.01 0.82
C ASN A 134 13.20 13.30 0.35
#